data_90813a4a5cb77f6d76ffb73a04722663
#
_entry.id   90813a4a5cb77f6d76ffb73a04722663
#
_cell.length_a   1.000
_cell.length_b   1.000
_cell.length_c   1.000
_cell.angle_alpha   90.00
_cell.angle_beta   90.00
_cell.angle_gamma   90.00
#
_symmetry.space_group_name_H-M   'P 1'
#
loop_
_entity.id
_entity.type
_entity.pdbx_description
1 polymer ?
#
loop_
_entity_poly.entity_id
_entity_poly.type
_entity_poly.pdbx_seq_one_letter_code
_entity_poly.pdbx_strand_id
1 'polypeptide(L)'
;MDERKTSDDHRTRVRDSFDSLHAQVGDRLDEQGREAIERLRQAAEERDGAALRAGLNDLRTRHGWLYKELAAHPRVANLLDELALLGL
;
A
#
# COMPACT_ATOMS: atom_id res chain seq x y z
N MET A 1 4.66 8.37 -27.14
CA MET A 1 3.99 7.77 -26.00
C MET A 1 4.70 8.13 -24.72
N ASP A 2 3.97 8.46 -23.76
CA ASP A 2 4.52 9.12 -22.60
C ASP A 2 4.61 8.19 -21.39
N GLU A 3 5.80 7.67 -21.12
CA GLU A 3 6.04 6.82 -19.96
C GLU A 3 5.78 7.55 -18.65
N ARG A 4 6.01 8.86 -18.63
CA ARG A 4 5.75 9.68 -17.44
C ARG A 4 4.29 9.65 -17.05
N LYS A 5 3.41 9.72 -18.03
CA LYS A 5 1.96 9.70 -17.79
C LYS A 5 1.54 8.39 -17.13
N THR A 6 2.06 7.27 -17.61
CA THR A 6 1.77 5.96 -17.04
C THR A 6 2.28 5.86 -15.60
N SER A 7 3.51 6.35 -15.33
CA SER A 7 4.08 6.36 -14.00
C SER A 7 3.29 7.26 -13.05
N ASP A 8 2.89 8.43 -13.53
CA ASP A 8 2.09 9.37 -12.74
C ASP A 8 0.71 8.79 -12.41
N ASP A 9 0.08 8.12 -13.37
CA ASP A 9 -1.20 7.46 -13.14
C ASP A 9 -1.08 6.36 -12.09
N HIS A 10 -0.01 5.58 -12.15
CA HIS A 10 0.26 4.54 -11.16
C HIS A 10 0.45 5.13 -9.76
N ARG A 11 1.27 6.16 -9.65
CA ARG A 11 1.52 6.83 -8.36
C ARG A 11 0.25 7.44 -7.79
N THR A 12 -0.53 8.11 -8.61
CA THR A 12 -1.80 8.70 -8.20
C THR A 12 -2.74 7.62 -7.67
N ARG A 13 -2.83 6.51 -8.38
CA ARG A 13 -3.67 5.38 -7.98
C ARG A 13 -3.24 4.80 -6.65
N VAL A 14 -1.92 4.62 -6.46
CA VAL A 14 -1.37 4.12 -5.20
C VAL A 14 -1.71 5.09 -4.06
N ARG A 15 -1.46 6.37 -4.25
CA ARG A 15 -1.76 7.39 -3.24
C ARG A 15 -3.24 7.41 -2.89
N ASP A 16 -4.12 7.40 -3.88
CA ASP A 16 -5.56 7.42 -3.65
C ASP A 16 -6.01 6.21 -2.86
N SER A 17 -5.47 5.02 -3.18
CA SER A 17 -5.82 3.79 -2.48
C SER A 17 -5.38 3.85 -1.01
N PHE A 18 -4.16 4.28 -0.76
CA PHE A 18 -3.63 4.37 0.61
C PHE A 18 -4.24 5.54 1.39
N ASP A 19 -4.57 6.65 0.73
CA ASP A 19 -5.29 7.76 1.37
C ASP A 19 -6.67 7.30 1.84
N SER A 20 -7.35 6.52 1.03
CA SER A 20 -8.64 5.95 1.37
C SER A 20 -8.54 5.03 2.59
N LEU A 21 -7.52 4.18 2.61
CA LEU A 21 -7.25 3.32 3.77
C LEU A 21 -6.93 4.16 5.00
N HIS A 22 -6.08 5.17 4.86
CA HIS A 22 -5.70 6.04 5.95
C HIS A 22 -6.91 6.78 6.55
N ALA A 23 -7.81 7.24 5.69
CA ALA A 23 -9.05 7.89 6.14
C ALA A 23 -9.92 6.92 6.94
N GLN A 24 -9.95 5.66 6.54
CA GLN A 24 -10.76 4.64 7.23
C GLN A 24 -10.21 4.30 8.62
N VAL A 25 -8.90 4.21 8.76
CA VAL A 25 -8.26 3.75 9.99
C VAL A 25 -7.52 4.85 10.76
N GLY A 26 -7.57 6.08 10.26
CA GLY A 26 -6.75 7.19 10.78
C GLY A 26 -6.84 7.40 12.28
N ASP A 27 -8.03 7.26 12.85
CA ASP A 27 -8.26 7.48 14.28
C ASP A 27 -7.61 6.41 15.16
N ARG A 28 -7.32 5.24 14.56
CA ARG A 28 -6.72 4.11 15.30
C ARG A 28 -5.23 3.96 15.03
N LEU A 29 -4.67 4.77 14.13
CA LEU A 29 -3.25 4.68 13.78
C LEU A 29 -2.39 5.36 14.83
N ASP A 30 -1.41 4.62 15.33
CA ASP A 30 -0.31 5.21 16.09
C ASP A 30 0.82 5.60 15.13
N GLU A 31 1.91 6.15 15.67
CA GLU A 31 3.03 6.60 14.87
C GLU A 31 3.68 5.47 14.09
N GLN A 32 3.83 4.29 14.71
CA GLN A 32 4.42 3.14 14.06
C GLN A 32 3.54 2.62 12.94
N GLY A 33 2.22 2.64 13.12
CA GLY A 33 1.28 2.24 12.09
C GLY A 33 1.33 3.16 10.88
N ARG A 34 1.44 4.47 11.11
CA ARG A 34 1.59 5.46 10.05
C ARG A 34 2.87 5.23 9.24
N GLU A 35 3.96 4.98 9.92
CA GLU A 35 5.24 4.69 9.27
C GLU A 35 5.16 3.42 8.42
N ALA A 36 4.52 2.39 8.95
CA ALA A 36 4.35 1.13 8.23
C ALA A 36 3.54 1.33 6.95
N ILE A 37 2.44 2.07 7.01
CA ILE A 37 1.62 2.38 5.84
C ILE A 37 2.43 3.20 4.84
N GLU A 38 3.18 4.19 5.31
CA GLU A 38 3.97 5.05 4.44
C GLU A 38 5.03 4.26 3.69
N ARG A 39 5.69 3.32 4.35
CA ARG A 39 6.65 2.43 3.70
C ARG A 39 6.00 1.56 2.64
N LEU A 40 4.83 1.03 2.92
CA LEU A 40 4.08 0.23 1.94
C LEU A 40 3.69 1.08 0.73
N ARG A 41 3.20 2.29 0.98
CA ARG A 41 2.82 3.19 -0.08
C ARG A 41 4.02 3.50 -0.99
N GLN A 42 5.15 3.82 -0.39
CA GLN A 42 6.36 4.11 -1.14
C GLN A 42 6.82 2.91 -1.95
N ALA A 43 6.83 1.72 -1.35
CA ALA A 43 7.20 0.49 -2.06
C ALA A 43 6.27 0.22 -3.24
N ALA A 44 4.97 0.45 -3.05
CA ALA A 44 3.99 0.26 -4.11
C ALA A 44 4.17 1.29 -5.24
N GLU A 45 4.46 2.55 -4.91
CA GLU A 45 4.73 3.58 -5.92
C GLU A 45 5.96 3.25 -6.74
N GLU A 46 6.99 2.74 -6.11
CA GLU A 46 8.25 2.38 -6.75
C GLU A 46 8.23 0.99 -7.40
N ARG A 47 7.15 0.24 -7.19
CA ARG A 47 7.01 -1.13 -7.67
C ARG A 47 8.13 -2.03 -7.14
N ASP A 48 8.55 -1.78 -5.91
CA ASP A 48 9.60 -2.55 -5.25
C ASP A 48 8.95 -3.75 -4.54
N GLY A 49 8.96 -4.90 -5.22
CA GLY A 49 8.31 -6.10 -4.72
C GLY A 49 8.91 -6.63 -3.43
N ALA A 50 10.23 -6.54 -3.29
CA ALA A 50 10.90 -7.00 -2.08
C ALA A 50 10.52 -6.14 -0.87
N ALA A 51 10.55 -4.82 -1.03
CA ALA A 51 10.16 -3.90 0.02
C ALA A 51 8.68 -4.03 0.37
N LEU A 52 7.84 -4.24 -0.65
CA LEU A 52 6.40 -4.41 -0.45
C LEU A 52 6.11 -5.65 0.38
N ARG A 53 6.73 -6.77 0.04
CA ARG A 53 6.56 -8.03 0.79
C ARG A 53 7.08 -7.91 2.21
N ALA A 54 8.24 -7.30 2.39
CA ALA A 54 8.81 -7.09 3.72
C ALA A 54 7.89 -6.21 4.57
N GLY A 55 7.35 -5.14 3.99
CA GLY A 55 6.42 -4.26 4.66
C GLY A 55 5.12 -4.95 5.04
N LEU A 56 4.56 -5.75 4.14
CA LEU A 56 3.34 -6.51 4.41
C LEU A 56 3.56 -7.53 5.53
N ASN A 57 4.69 -8.22 5.52
CA ASN A 57 5.02 -9.19 6.55
C ASN A 57 5.20 -8.52 7.91
N ASP A 58 5.88 -7.40 7.94
CA ASP A 58 6.07 -6.60 9.15
C ASP A 58 4.72 -6.12 9.71
N LEU A 59 3.86 -5.63 8.84
CA LEU A 59 2.52 -5.17 9.21
C LEU A 59 1.71 -6.31 9.81
N ARG A 60 1.73 -7.48 9.18
CA ARG A 60 1.02 -8.65 9.65
C ARG A 60 1.51 -9.10 11.04
N THR A 61 2.81 -9.02 11.26
CA THR A 61 3.44 -9.47 12.50
C THR A 61 3.24 -8.46 13.65
N ARG A 62 3.43 -7.18 13.36
CA ARG A 62 3.41 -6.13 14.39
C ARG A 62 2.07 -5.41 14.52
N HIS A 63 1.33 -5.33 13.43
CA HIS A 63 0.06 -4.58 13.35
C HIS A 63 -1.01 -5.43 12.67
N GLY A 64 -1.29 -6.59 13.26
CA GLY A 64 -2.23 -7.55 12.66
C GLY A 64 -3.59 -6.96 12.34
N TRP A 65 -4.11 -6.07 13.20
CA TRP A 65 -5.39 -5.42 12.96
C TRP A 65 -5.36 -4.55 11.70
N LEU A 66 -4.25 -3.84 11.50
CA LEU A 66 -4.07 -2.96 10.35
C LEU A 66 -3.91 -3.77 9.06
N TYR A 67 -3.21 -4.89 9.15
CA TYR A 67 -3.10 -5.82 8.03
C TYR A 67 -4.48 -6.32 7.59
N LYS A 68 -5.35 -6.65 8.54
CA LYS A 68 -6.71 -7.08 8.23
C LYS A 68 -7.51 -5.98 7.55
N GLU A 69 -7.40 -4.75 8.03
CA GLU A 69 -8.08 -3.61 7.42
C GLU A 69 -7.59 -3.37 5.99
N LEU A 70 -6.29 -3.46 5.79
CA LEU A 70 -5.68 -3.31 4.47
C LEU A 70 -6.16 -4.38 3.50
N ALA A 71 -6.18 -5.63 3.94
CA ALA A 71 -6.61 -6.75 3.11
C ALA A 71 -8.11 -6.68 2.78
N ALA A 72 -8.90 -6.11 3.68
CA ALA A 72 -10.34 -5.95 3.48
C ALA A 72 -10.69 -4.71 2.66
N HIS A 73 -9.76 -3.78 2.48
CA HIS A 73 -10.02 -2.55 1.75
C HIS A 73 -10.00 -2.82 0.24
N PRO A 74 -11.11 -2.61 -0.49
CA PRO A 74 -11.19 -3.02 -1.90
C PRO A 74 -10.13 -2.39 -2.81
N ARG A 75 -9.90 -1.10 -2.67
CA ARG A 75 -8.94 -0.39 -3.51
C ARG A 75 -7.51 -0.87 -3.27
N VAL A 76 -7.14 -1.04 -2.02
CA VAL A 76 -5.80 -1.50 -1.66
C VAL A 76 -5.61 -2.96 -2.05
N ALA A 77 -6.60 -3.81 -1.79
CA ALA A 77 -6.54 -5.21 -2.17
C ALA A 77 -6.39 -5.38 -3.68
N ASN A 78 -7.16 -4.63 -4.48
CA ASN A 78 -7.05 -4.66 -5.93
C ASN A 78 -5.69 -4.20 -6.42
N LEU A 79 -5.16 -3.15 -5.81
CA LEU A 79 -3.85 -2.64 -6.14
C LEU A 79 -2.76 -3.67 -5.89
N LEU A 80 -2.80 -4.34 -4.75
CA LEU A 80 -1.83 -5.37 -4.39
C LEU A 80 -1.94 -6.58 -5.32
N ASP A 81 -3.16 -6.97 -5.70
CA ASP A 81 -3.38 -8.06 -6.65
C ASP A 81 -2.77 -7.72 -8.01
N GLU A 82 -2.95 -6.50 -8.49
CA GLU A 82 -2.35 -6.06 -9.75
C GLU A 82 -0.83 -6.09 -9.68
N LEU A 83 -0.25 -5.63 -8.60
CA LEU A 83 1.20 -5.66 -8.42
C LEU A 83 1.72 -7.09 -8.42
N ALA A 84 0.99 -8.01 -7.79
CA ALA A 84 1.34 -9.43 -7.80
C ALA A 84 1.30 -10.01 -9.20
N LEU A 85 0.30 -9.62 -10.02
CA LEU A 85 0.21 -10.07 -11.42
C LEU A 85 1.37 -9.57 -12.26
N LEU A 86 1.98 -8.44 -11.89
CA LEU A 86 3.15 -7.91 -12.59
C LEU A 86 4.45 -8.55 -12.12
N GLY A 87 4.39 -9.55 -11.25
CA GLY A 87 5.56 -10.27 -10.78
C GLY A 87 6.27 -9.66 -9.58
N LEU A 88 5.58 -8.81 -8.85
CA LEU A 88 6.15 -8.17 -7.66
C LEU A 88 6.00 -9.00 -6.37
#